data_7acc277711f034f6769a3018209c5f03
#
_entry.id   7acc277711f034f6769a3018209c5f03
#
_cell.length_a   1.000
_cell.length_b   1.000
_cell.length_c   1.000
_cell.angle_alpha   90.00
_cell.angle_beta   90.00
_cell.angle_gamma   90.00
#
_symmetry.space_group_name_H-M   'P 1'
#
loop_
_entity.id
_entity.type
_entity.pdbx_description
1 polymer ?
#
loop_
_entity_poly.entity_id
_entity_poly.type
_entity_poly.pdbx_seq_one_letter_code
_entity_poly.pdbx_strand_id
1 'polypeptide(L)'
;AASDVYKRQAVVAFSYLFGVGRYNGAGMAVIADAVEQGAALPWDFLCKIFLTALTLAVGFKGGEVVPSFYIGATFGCVAGPLLGLPAGFSAAVGLVSVFCGATNTLIPSILLAYELFGGVGLELIALGCGVCYMLSGTHGLYSSQLFVTEKLLSEYTESWGKRLHH
;
A
#
# COMPACT_ATOMS: atom_id res chain seq x y z
N ALA A 1 19.99 -9.18 21.67
CA ALA A 1 21.18 -9.25 20.79
C ALA A 1 21.21 -10.50 19.90
N ALA A 2 21.19 -11.73 20.43
CA ALA A 2 21.24 -12.96 19.60
C ALA A 2 19.97 -13.12 18.74
N SER A 3 18.80 -12.88 19.29
CA SER A 3 17.50 -12.93 18.59
C SER A 3 17.47 -12.00 17.37
N ASP A 4 18.11 -10.84 17.43
CA ASP A 4 18.10 -9.85 16.32
C ASP A 4 18.99 -10.28 15.16
N VAL A 5 20.05 -11.02 15.44
CA VAL A 5 20.96 -11.58 14.41
C VAL A 5 20.23 -12.63 13.59
N TYR A 6 19.54 -13.58 14.22
CA TYR A 6 18.77 -14.62 13.52
C TYR A 6 17.65 -14.03 12.66
N LYS A 7 17.00 -13.01 13.16
CA LYS A 7 15.95 -12.30 12.45
C LYS A 7 16.48 -11.62 11.18
N ARG A 8 17.62 -10.93 11.28
CA ARG A 8 18.29 -10.31 10.13
C ARG A 8 18.75 -11.36 9.10
N GLN A 9 19.28 -12.49 9.58
CA GLN A 9 19.67 -13.59 8.72
C GLN A 9 18.48 -14.18 7.95
N ALA A 10 17.30 -14.29 8.57
CA ALA A 10 16.09 -14.74 7.90
C ALA A 10 15.66 -13.82 6.75
N VAL A 11 15.75 -12.49 6.94
CA VAL A 11 15.47 -11.51 5.87
C VAL A 11 16.46 -11.66 4.71
N VAL A 12 17.75 -11.83 5.03
CA VAL A 12 18.81 -12.02 4.01
C VAL A 12 18.60 -13.34 3.26
N ALA A 13 18.35 -14.43 3.97
CA ALA A 13 18.09 -15.74 3.36
C ALA A 13 16.87 -15.70 2.43
N PHE A 14 15.78 -15.08 2.86
CA PHE A 14 14.58 -14.90 2.05
C PHE A 14 14.86 -14.06 0.79
N SER A 15 15.64 -12.98 0.92
CA SER A 15 16.06 -12.14 -0.20
C SER A 15 16.87 -12.92 -1.24
N TYR A 16 17.73 -13.84 -0.78
CA TYR A 16 18.51 -14.71 -1.68
C TYR A 16 17.63 -15.75 -2.39
N LEU A 17 16.64 -16.33 -1.71
CA LEU A 17 15.74 -17.34 -2.27
C LEU A 17 14.81 -16.78 -3.35
N PHE A 18 14.33 -15.55 -3.20
CA PHE A 18 13.33 -14.95 -4.09
C PHE A 18 13.89 -13.92 -5.08
N GLY A 19 15.20 -13.81 -5.20
CA GLY A 19 15.87 -12.92 -6.16
C GLY A 19 16.37 -11.62 -5.51
N VAL A 20 17.67 -11.55 -5.37
CA VAL A 20 18.39 -10.38 -4.85
C VAL A 20 18.10 -9.17 -5.75
N GLY A 21 17.49 -8.14 -5.19
CA GLY A 21 17.28 -6.86 -5.85
C GLY A 21 15.85 -6.57 -6.33
N ARG A 22 15.03 -7.57 -6.69
CA ARG A 22 13.67 -7.33 -7.19
C ARG A 22 12.70 -6.91 -6.07
N TYR A 23 12.80 -7.52 -4.91
CA TYR A 23 11.92 -7.27 -3.76
C TYR A 23 12.58 -6.45 -2.66
N ASN A 24 13.91 -6.28 -2.71
CA ASN A 24 14.67 -5.50 -1.74
C ASN A 24 14.53 -4.00 -1.98
N GLY A 25 14.59 -3.23 -0.89
CA GLY A 25 14.49 -1.78 -0.94
C GLY A 25 13.15 -1.27 -1.48
N ALA A 26 13.17 -0.14 -2.15
CA ALA A 26 11.98 0.54 -2.67
C ALA A 26 11.31 -0.22 -3.84
N GLY A 27 12.08 -0.93 -4.67
CA GLY A 27 11.58 -1.63 -5.84
C GLY A 27 11.04 -0.71 -6.94
N MET A 28 11.59 0.51 -7.05
CA MET A 28 11.11 1.54 -7.98
C MET A 28 11.14 1.08 -9.44
N ALA A 29 12.14 0.26 -9.83
CA ALA A 29 12.21 -0.30 -11.18
C ALA A 29 10.99 -1.17 -11.50
N VAL A 30 10.57 -2.03 -10.57
CA VAL A 30 9.38 -2.89 -10.75
C VAL A 30 8.10 -2.08 -10.79
N ILE A 31 8.00 -1.01 -10.01
CA ILE A 31 6.86 -0.07 -10.06
C ILE A 31 6.81 0.61 -11.44
N ALA A 32 7.95 1.10 -11.93
CA ALA A 32 8.04 1.72 -13.25
C ALA A 32 7.67 0.74 -14.37
N ASP A 33 8.21 -0.48 -14.33
CA ASP A 33 7.88 -1.53 -15.32
C ASP A 33 6.39 -1.89 -15.29
N ALA A 34 5.78 -1.96 -14.10
CA ALA A 34 4.36 -2.25 -13.96
C ALA A 34 3.48 -1.14 -14.55
N VAL A 35 3.85 0.13 -14.35
CA VAL A 35 3.06 1.28 -14.82
C VAL A 35 3.32 1.59 -16.30
N GLU A 36 4.59 1.58 -16.75
CA GLU A 36 4.97 1.98 -18.10
C GLU A 36 4.80 0.86 -19.12
N GLN A 37 5.19 -0.37 -18.74
CA GLN A 37 5.22 -1.52 -19.62
C GLN A 37 4.06 -2.50 -19.36
N GLY A 38 3.35 -2.35 -18.24
CA GLY A 38 2.33 -3.29 -17.82
C GLY A 38 2.90 -4.68 -17.49
N ALA A 39 4.15 -4.74 -17.05
CA ALA A 39 4.88 -5.98 -16.77
C ALA A 39 5.07 -6.19 -15.27
N ALA A 40 4.33 -7.11 -14.68
CA ALA A 40 4.52 -7.56 -13.31
C ALA A 40 4.27 -9.06 -13.21
N LEU A 41 5.00 -9.73 -12.33
CA LEU A 41 4.75 -11.14 -12.05
C LEU A 41 3.54 -11.29 -11.09
N PRO A 42 2.69 -12.30 -11.30
CA PRO A 42 1.49 -12.48 -10.46
C PRO A 42 1.79 -12.70 -8.98
N TRP A 43 3.02 -13.05 -8.63
CA TRP A 43 3.46 -13.28 -7.25
C TRP A 43 4.17 -12.07 -6.62
N ASP A 44 4.49 -11.01 -7.40
CA ASP A 44 5.28 -9.87 -6.94
C ASP A 44 4.64 -9.17 -5.73
N PHE A 45 3.33 -8.95 -5.76
CA PHE A 45 2.63 -8.30 -4.65
C PHE A 45 2.62 -9.16 -3.38
N LEU A 46 2.44 -10.50 -3.50
CA LEU A 46 2.45 -11.41 -2.34
C LEU A 46 3.84 -11.49 -1.70
N CYS A 47 4.89 -11.63 -2.53
CA CYS A 47 6.28 -11.64 -2.05
C CYS A 47 6.62 -10.34 -1.33
N LYS A 48 6.16 -9.20 -1.85
CA LYS A 48 6.41 -7.89 -1.22
C LYS A 48 5.65 -7.74 0.09
N ILE A 49 4.39 -8.16 0.17
CA ILE A 49 3.61 -8.17 1.41
C ILE A 49 4.34 -8.99 2.48
N PHE A 50 4.73 -10.22 2.12
CA PHE A 50 5.39 -11.13 3.06
C PHE A 50 6.74 -10.58 3.54
N LEU A 51 7.58 -10.05 2.63
CA LEU A 51 8.87 -9.47 2.97
C LEU A 51 8.71 -8.22 3.83
N THR A 52 7.73 -7.37 3.54
CA THR A 52 7.43 -6.18 4.33
C THR A 52 6.95 -6.57 5.73
N ALA A 53 6.02 -7.51 5.84
CA ALA A 53 5.55 -8.02 7.13
C ALA A 53 6.70 -8.63 7.96
N LEU A 54 7.59 -9.39 7.32
CA LEU A 54 8.77 -9.96 7.97
C LEU A 54 9.73 -8.88 8.48
N THR A 55 10.02 -7.85 7.67
CA THR A 55 10.93 -6.76 8.06
C THR A 55 10.37 -5.95 9.21
N LEU A 56 9.06 -5.66 9.21
CA LEU A 56 8.39 -4.96 10.31
C LEU A 56 8.36 -5.81 11.60
N ALA A 57 8.05 -7.11 11.50
CA ALA A 57 8.06 -8.03 12.64
C ALA A 57 9.44 -8.16 13.30
N VAL A 58 10.50 -7.95 12.52
CA VAL A 58 11.91 -7.94 13.01
C VAL A 58 12.25 -6.62 13.71
N GLY A 59 11.36 -5.60 13.64
CA GLY A 59 11.55 -4.31 14.27
C GLY A 59 12.41 -3.34 13.46
N PHE A 60 12.58 -3.58 12.16
CA PHE A 60 13.14 -2.55 11.28
C PHE A 60 12.12 -1.42 11.16
N LYS A 61 12.52 -0.22 11.57
CA LYS A 61 11.77 1.00 11.32
C LYS A 61 12.04 1.39 9.87
N GLY A 62 11.12 1.05 8.97
CA GLY A 62 11.17 1.39 7.55
C GLY A 62 9.96 2.18 7.11
N GLY A 63 10.07 2.88 5.96
CA GLY A 63 8.92 3.54 5.34
C GLY A 63 7.95 2.50 4.78
N GLU A 64 6.73 2.48 5.26
CA GLU A 64 5.68 1.57 4.80
C GLU A 64 4.99 2.08 3.53
N VAL A 65 5.21 3.33 3.19
CA VAL A 65 4.61 4.03 2.02
C VAL A 65 5.07 3.41 0.70
N VAL A 66 6.38 3.21 0.51
CA VAL A 66 6.91 2.67 -0.74
C VAL A 66 6.51 1.21 -0.97
N PRO A 67 6.54 0.31 0.02
CA PRO A 67 5.92 -1.00 -0.12
C PRO A 67 4.44 -0.97 -0.53
N SER A 68 3.65 -0.01 -0.06
CA SER A 68 2.24 0.11 -0.48
C SER A 68 2.11 0.47 -1.97
N PHE A 69 2.96 1.35 -2.50
CA PHE A 69 3.03 1.65 -3.94
C PHE A 69 3.37 0.40 -4.76
N TYR A 70 4.39 -0.34 -4.32
CA TYR A 70 4.81 -1.56 -4.99
C TYR A 70 3.68 -2.60 -5.06
N ILE A 71 3.05 -2.87 -3.91
CA ILE A 71 1.94 -3.83 -3.80
C ILE A 71 0.78 -3.38 -4.68
N GLY A 72 0.41 -2.11 -4.61
CA GLY A 72 -0.67 -1.54 -5.41
C GLY A 72 -0.42 -1.61 -6.91
N ALA A 73 0.77 -1.22 -7.36
CA ALA A 73 1.15 -1.24 -8.77
C ALA A 73 1.17 -2.68 -9.33
N THR A 74 1.83 -3.60 -8.65
CA THR A 74 1.95 -4.99 -9.12
C THR A 74 0.61 -5.73 -9.06
N PHE A 75 -0.20 -5.52 -8.03
CA PHE A 75 -1.55 -6.07 -7.95
C PHE A 75 -2.45 -5.50 -9.06
N GLY A 76 -2.45 -4.18 -9.25
CA GLY A 76 -3.24 -3.53 -10.30
C GLY A 76 -2.84 -4.00 -11.69
N CYS A 77 -1.53 -4.16 -11.94
CA CYS A 77 -1.01 -4.68 -13.20
C CYS A 77 -1.52 -6.09 -13.54
N VAL A 78 -1.62 -6.96 -12.53
CA VAL A 78 -2.12 -8.34 -12.70
C VAL A 78 -3.64 -8.40 -12.77
N ALA A 79 -4.34 -7.62 -11.93
CA ALA A 79 -5.81 -7.65 -11.85
C ALA A 79 -6.48 -6.91 -13.01
N GLY A 80 -5.86 -5.86 -13.56
CA GLY A 80 -6.44 -5.03 -14.61
C GLY A 80 -6.86 -5.78 -15.87
N PRO A 81 -5.99 -6.60 -16.48
CA PRO A 81 -6.32 -7.40 -17.64
C PRO A 81 -7.49 -8.36 -17.42
N LEU A 82 -7.71 -8.85 -16.20
CA LEU A 82 -8.87 -9.67 -15.86
C LEU A 82 -10.19 -8.89 -15.93
N LEU A 83 -10.11 -7.57 -15.75
CA LEU A 83 -11.24 -6.64 -15.86
C LEU A 83 -11.33 -5.98 -17.25
N GLY A 84 -10.47 -6.38 -18.20
CA GLY A 84 -10.42 -5.80 -19.54
C GLY A 84 -9.77 -4.42 -19.62
N LEU A 85 -9.01 -4.02 -18.60
CA LEU A 85 -8.29 -2.74 -18.55
C LEU A 85 -6.82 -2.92 -18.94
N PRO A 86 -6.19 -1.89 -19.55
CA PRO A 86 -4.76 -1.92 -19.82
C PRO A 86 -3.94 -2.12 -18.54
N ALA A 87 -2.97 -3.03 -18.55
CA ALA A 87 -2.20 -3.42 -17.37
C ALA A 87 -1.48 -2.23 -16.72
N GLY A 88 -0.83 -1.38 -17.51
CA GLY A 88 -0.13 -0.20 -16.99
C GLY A 88 -1.05 0.82 -16.34
N PHE A 89 -2.22 1.07 -16.97
CA PHE A 89 -3.24 1.95 -16.39
C PHE A 89 -3.78 1.39 -15.06
N SER A 90 -4.07 0.10 -15.03
CA SER A 90 -4.56 -0.56 -13.82
C SER A 90 -3.49 -0.61 -12.71
N ALA A 91 -2.20 -0.68 -13.08
CA ALA A 91 -1.09 -0.53 -12.14
C ALA A 91 -1.09 0.86 -11.48
N ALA A 92 -1.32 1.93 -12.27
CA ALA A 92 -1.43 3.28 -11.74
C ALA A 92 -2.63 3.45 -10.79
N VAL A 93 -3.82 2.94 -11.18
CA VAL A 93 -5.01 2.94 -10.31
C VAL A 93 -4.74 2.18 -9.01
N GLY A 94 -4.17 0.97 -9.10
CA GLY A 94 -3.84 0.14 -7.96
C GLY A 94 -2.83 0.78 -7.02
N LEU A 95 -1.77 1.39 -7.57
CA LEU A 95 -0.73 2.10 -6.82
C LEU A 95 -1.34 3.16 -5.89
N VAL A 96 -2.15 4.06 -6.46
CA VAL A 96 -2.72 5.19 -5.69
C VAL A 96 -3.82 4.72 -4.75
N SER A 97 -4.65 3.76 -5.18
CA SER A 97 -5.75 3.24 -4.35
C SER A 97 -5.26 2.52 -3.11
N VAL A 98 -4.23 1.66 -3.23
CA VAL A 98 -3.63 0.97 -2.08
C VAL A 98 -2.92 1.96 -1.17
N PHE A 99 -2.21 2.94 -1.72
CA PHE A 99 -1.62 4.03 -0.93
C PHE A 99 -2.68 4.82 -0.16
N CYS A 100 -3.78 5.20 -0.81
CA CYS A 100 -4.89 5.90 -0.18
C CYS A 100 -5.47 5.11 1.00
N GLY A 101 -5.71 3.81 0.81
CA GLY A 101 -6.19 2.92 1.88
C GLY A 101 -5.19 2.77 3.02
N ALA A 102 -3.91 2.62 2.70
CA ALA A 102 -2.84 2.45 3.69
C ALA A 102 -2.60 3.71 4.53
N THR A 103 -2.53 4.87 3.89
CA THR A 103 -2.33 6.17 4.58
C THR A 103 -3.62 6.77 5.14
N ASN A 104 -4.77 6.26 4.69
CA ASN A 104 -6.09 6.77 5.04
C ASN A 104 -6.28 8.26 4.69
N THR A 105 -5.78 8.67 3.52
CA THR A 105 -5.80 10.06 3.05
C THR A 105 -6.37 10.13 1.63
N LEU A 106 -7.63 10.53 1.48
CA LEU A 106 -8.31 10.54 0.18
C LEU A 106 -7.82 11.68 -0.73
N ILE A 107 -7.91 12.93 -0.26
CA ILE A 107 -7.58 14.11 -1.06
C ILE A 107 -6.10 14.16 -1.47
N PRO A 108 -5.13 13.97 -0.55
CA PRO A 108 -3.72 13.93 -0.93
C PRO A 108 -3.39 12.81 -1.94
N SER A 109 -4.06 11.67 -1.85
CA SER A 109 -3.85 10.56 -2.80
C SER A 109 -4.35 10.89 -4.20
N ILE A 110 -5.48 11.57 -4.33
CA ILE A 110 -6.01 12.03 -5.64
C ILE A 110 -5.09 13.10 -6.24
N LEU A 111 -4.58 14.03 -5.42
CA LEU A 111 -3.61 15.03 -5.89
C LEU A 111 -2.30 14.39 -6.35
N LEU A 112 -1.81 13.40 -5.59
CA LEU A 112 -0.64 12.62 -5.98
C LEU A 112 -0.84 11.92 -7.33
N ALA A 113 -2.03 11.35 -7.57
CA ALA A 113 -2.38 10.73 -8.85
C ALA A 113 -2.33 11.75 -9.99
N TYR A 114 -2.86 12.95 -9.76
CA TYR A 114 -2.82 14.01 -10.75
C TYR A 114 -1.40 14.42 -11.11
N GLU A 115 -0.53 14.55 -10.12
CA GLU A 115 0.90 14.89 -10.32
C GLU A 115 1.66 13.79 -11.05
N LEU A 116 1.42 12.51 -10.71
CA LEU A 116 2.15 11.38 -11.31
C LEU A 116 1.67 11.05 -12.73
N PHE A 117 0.38 11.14 -12.99
CA PHE A 117 -0.24 10.63 -14.22
C PHE A 117 -0.91 11.73 -15.09
N GLY A 118 -0.75 13.01 -14.73
CA GLY A 118 -1.22 14.14 -15.52
C GLY A 118 -2.75 14.21 -15.68
N GLY A 119 -3.50 13.59 -14.77
CA GLY A 119 -4.96 13.58 -14.79
C GLY A 119 -5.61 12.51 -15.69
N VAL A 120 -4.83 11.68 -16.38
CA VAL A 120 -5.38 10.59 -17.21
C VAL A 120 -6.06 9.56 -16.32
N GLY A 121 -7.36 9.33 -16.56
CA GLY A 121 -8.16 8.35 -15.81
C GLY A 121 -8.37 8.69 -14.33
N LEU A 122 -8.26 9.97 -13.97
CA LEU A 122 -8.43 10.46 -12.60
C LEU A 122 -9.75 10.03 -11.97
N GLU A 123 -10.81 9.88 -12.78
CA GLU A 123 -12.13 9.44 -12.35
C GLU A 123 -12.09 8.01 -11.77
N LEU A 124 -11.43 7.08 -12.46
CA LEU A 124 -11.26 5.70 -12.00
C LEU A 124 -10.31 5.61 -10.80
N ILE A 125 -9.26 6.42 -10.79
CA ILE A 125 -8.34 6.51 -9.65
C ILE A 125 -9.08 7.06 -8.42
N ALA A 126 -9.87 8.12 -8.57
CA ALA A 126 -10.66 8.70 -7.49
C ALA A 126 -11.70 7.70 -6.94
N LEU A 127 -12.35 6.94 -7.84
CA LEU A 127 -13.26 5.86 -7.45
C LEU A 127 -12.53 4.78 -6.66
N GLY A 128 -11.40 4.29 -7.15
CA GLY A 128 -10.57 3.29 -6.47
C GLY A 128 -10.09 3.79 -5.10
N CYS A 129 -9.62 5.04 -5.01
CA CYS A 129 -9.26 5.68 -3.76
C CYS A 129 -10.44 5.76 -2.80
N GLY A 130 -11.62 6.15 -3.28
CA GLY A 130 -12.83 6.23 -2.47
C GLY A 130 -13.21 4.89 -1.86
N VAL A 131 -13.21 3.82 -2.66
CA VAL A 131 -13.48 2.46 -2.19
C VAL A 131 -12.44 2.01 -1.16
N CYS A 132 -11.14 2.16 -1.46
CA CYS A 132 -10.08 1.78 -0.53
C CYS A 132 -10.12 2.60 0.76
N TYR A 133 -10.42 3.89 0.67
CA TYR A 133 -10.60 4.77 1.82
C TYR A 133 -11.76 4.32 2.73
N MET A 134 -12.88 3.91 2.15
CA MET A 134 -14.04 3.39 2.91
C MET A 134 -13.71 2.05 3.57
N LEU A 135 -13.05 1.15 2.85
CA LEU A 135 -12.69 -0.19 3.34
C LEU A 135 -11.61 -0.16 4.42
N SER A 136 -10.70 0.83 4.40
CA SER A 136 -9.64 0.94 5.40
C SER A 136 -10.15 1.32 6.80
N GLY A 137 -11.39 1.78 6.93
CA GLY A 137 -11.98 2.17 8.20
C GLY A 137 -11.17 3.28 8.90
N THR A 138 -10.92 3.13 10.19
CA THR A 138 -10.14 4.07 11.01
C THR A 138 -8.67 3.65 11.19
N HIS A 139 -8.22 2.64 10.44
CA HIS A 139 -6.84 2.16 10.51
C HIS A 139 -5.99 2.86 9.43
N GLY A 140 -4.82 3.31 9.81
CA GLY A 140 -3.84 3.91 8.91
C GLY A 140 -2.42 3.52 9.31
N LEU A 141 -1.44 3.75 8.42
CA LEU A 141 -0.01 3.49 8.66
C LEU A 141 0.55 4.33 9.84
N TYR A 142 -0.07 5.45 10.13
CA TYR A 142 0.41 6.37 11.16
C TYR A 142 -0.42 6.21 12.43
N SER A 143 0.17 5.65 13.49
CA SER A 143 -0.47 5.46 14.80
C SER A 143 -0.87 6.77 15.50
N SER A 144 -0.28 7.90 15.08
CA SER A 144 -0.60 9.23 15.59
C SER A 144 -1.74 9.93 14.84
N GLN A 145 -2.30 9.31 13.81
CA GLN A 145 -3.39 9.89 13.03
C GLN A 145 -4.69 9.82 13.83
N LEU A 146 -5.29 10.98 14.08
CA LEU A 146 -6.57 11.09 14.77
C LEU A 146 -7.70 11.22 13.73
N PHE A 147 -8.64 10.30 13.77
CA PHE A 147 -9.84 10.37 12.96
C PHE A 147 -10.97 11.01 13.75
N VAL A 148 -11.55 12.07 13.20
CA VAL A 148 -12.62 12.85 13.87
C VAL A 148 -14.00 12.22 13.63
N THR A 149 -14.13 11.41 12.57
CA THR A 149 -15.39 10.76 12.18
C THR A 149 -15.21 9.28 11.87
N GLU A 150 -16.09 8.44 12.39
CA GLU A 150 -16.21 7.05 11.95
C GLU A 150 -16.86 6.99 10.56
N LYS A 151 -16.22 6.30 9.62
CA LYS A 151 -16.63 6.28 8.21
C LYS A 151 -17.89 5.45 7.93
N LEU A 152 -18.18 4.46 8.75
CA LEU A 152 -19.20 3.44 8.46
C LEU A 152 -20.19 3.13 9.59
N LEU A 153 -20.05 3.69 10.80
CA LEU A 153 -20.95 3.38 11.91
C LEU A 153 -21.24 4.62 12.77
N SER A 154 -22.53 4.79 13.08
CA SER A 154 -23.07 5.82 13.97
C SER A 154 -22.89 5.50 15.47
N GLU A 155 -21.85 4.77 15.86
CA GLU A 155 -21.50 4.55 17.28
C GLU A 155 -20.78 5.76 17.90
N TYR A 156 -21.34 6.94 17.64
CA TYR A 156 -20.73 8.20 18.07
C TYR A 156 -20.91 8.51 19.57
N THR A 157 -21.69 7.72 20.29
CA THR A 157 -22.10 8.07 21.66
C THR A 157 -21.29 7.43 22.77
N GLU A 158 -20.57 6.32 22.54
CA GLU A 158 -19.87 5.64 23.65
C GLU A 158 -18.42 6.08 23.86
N SER A 159 -17.71 6.53 22.83
CA SER A 159 -16.30 6.86 22.96
C SER A 159 -16.05 8.24 23.62
N TRP A 160 -16.99 9.15 23.51
CA TRP A 160 -16.91 10.47 24.17
C TRP A 160 -17.24 10.40 25.66
N GLY A 161 -18.18 9.53 26.06
CA GLY A 161 -18.56 9.38 27.47
C GLY A 161 -17.43 8.83 28.34
N LYS A 162 -16.50 8.04 27.79
CA LYS A 162 -15.37 7.48 28.54
C LYS A 162 -14.20 8.43 28.75
N ARG A 163 -14.10 9.53 28.03
CA ARG A 163 -13.00 10.51 28.16
C ARG A 163 -13.27 11.66 29.11
N LEU A 164 -14.51 11.82 29.57
CA LEU A 164 -14.88 12.87 30.52
C LEU A 164 -14.84 12.41 31.99
N HIS A 165 -14.48 11.14 32.24
CA HIS A 165 -14.39 10.57 33.60
C HIS A 165 -12.97 10.21 34.05
N HIS A 166 -11.94 10.77 33.40
CA HIS A 166 -10.56 10.70 33.91
C HIS A 166 -9.95 12.07 34.07
#